data_0113bcf15c137f924335e691632aebda
#
_entry.id   0113bcf15c137f924335e691632aebda
#
_cell.length_a   1.000
_cell.length_b   1.000
_cell.length_c   1.000
_cell.angle_alpha   90.00
_cell.angle_beta   90.00
_cell.angle_gamma   90.00
#
_symmetry.space_group_name_H-M   'P 1'
#
loop_
_entity.id
_entity.type
_entity.pdbx_description
1 polymer ?
#
loop_
_entity_poly.entity_id
_entity_poly.type
_entity_poly.pdbx_seq_one_letter_code
_entity_poly.pdbx_strand_id
1 'polypeptide(L)'
;MALMTGNEYVESLRALNLRVYMFGKKVENPVDDPILRPSVNSVKMTYDLAQAPRYQELMTATSHLTGEKINRFTHIHQSTEDLVNKVKMQRLLGQVTGACFQRCVGMDAINAVYSTSYEVDQKYGTKYHENFIKFLTEAQQKDWTIDGAMTDPKGDRSLPPHKQEDPDMFLRVVERRPDGIVVRGAKAHQTGMCNSHQVVVMPTRAMGPDDKDDAVSSSAPANAEVLFMIVGRQSCDTRKLEDTDIDVGNAQFGGVELLVVFDDVFIPNENIYLNGETEFASMLVERFAGYHRQSYGGCKVGVGDVLIGAAAVAADYNGVPKASHIKDKLIELIHLHETMYSCGIACSAEGTKTATGHYLIDLRLATLCKPNLTRS
;
A
#
# COMPACT_ATOMS: atom_id res chain seq x y z
N MET A 1 16.23 -9.21 15.77
CA MET A 1 16.59 -7.78 15.65
C MET A 1 15.57 -6.91 16.37
N ALA A 2 15.94 -5.73 16.84
CA ALA A 2 14.97 -4.80 17.41
C ALA A 2 14.18 -4.14 16.28
N LEU A 3 12.86 -4.02 16.45
CA LEU A 3 12.01 -3.23 15.57
C LEU A 3 12.41 -1.76 15.64
N MET A 4 12.40 -1.04 14.54
CA MET A 4 12.64 0.41 14.54
C MET A 4 11.60 1.14 15.40
N THR A 5 12.03 2.15 16.11
CA THR A 5 11.14 3.17 16.65
C THR A 5 10.66 4.10 15.54
N GLY A 6 9.58 4.84 15.79
CA GLY A 6 9.12 5.82 14.80
C GLY A 6 10.16 6.91 14.50
N ASN A 7 11.02 7.26 15.44
CA ASN A 7 12.10 8.23 15.19
C ASN A 7 13.23 7.62 14.33
N GLU A 8 13.63 6.39 14.61
CA GLU A 8 14.60 5.67 13.75
C GLU A 8 14.09 5.52 12.32
N TYR A 9 12.78 5.23 12.14
CA TYR A 9 12.16 5.23 10.83
C TYR A 9 12.29 6.61 10.13
N VAL A 10 11.98 7.70 10.81
CA VAL A 10 12.08 9.06 10.24
C VAL A 10 13.52 9.37 9.81
N GLU A 11 14.52 9.03 10.64
CA GLU A 11 15.93 9.22 10.31
C GLU A 11 16.39 8.33 9.16
N SER A 12 15.95 7.07 9.11
CA SER A 12 16.28 6.16 8.02
C SER A 12 15.70 6.65 6.68
N LEU A 13 14.49 7.22 6.70
CA LEU A 13 13.88 7.81 5.52
C LEU A 13 14.64 9.08 5.06
N ARG A 14 15.05 9.92 6.01
CA ARG A 14 15.85 11.15 5.72
C ARG A 14 17.17 10.80 5.04
N ALA A 15 17.81 9.71 5.42
CA ALA A 15 19.07 9.26 4.85
C ALA A 15 18.97 8.81 3.37
N LEU A 16 17.76 8.54 2.86
CA LEU A 16 17.57 8.09 1.47
C LEU A 16 17.78 9.19 0.43
N ASN A 17 17.67 10.47 0.78
CA ASN A 17 17.77 11.58 -0.15
C ASN A 17 16.85 11.44 -1.38
N LEU A 18 15.57 11.19 -1.15
CA LEU A 18 14.57 10.92 -2.19
C LEU A 18 14.44 12.09 -3.17
N ARG A 19 14.20 11.76 -4.45
CA ARG A 19 13.96 12.76 -5.51
C ARG A 19 12.47 13.06 -5.62
N VAL A 20 11.99 13.97 -4.80
CA VAL A 20 10.59 14.38 -4.74
C VAL A 20 10.42 15.77 -5.35
N TYR A 21 9.41 15.93 -6.20
CA TYR A 21 9.03 17.19 -6.84
C TYR A 21 7.61 17.58 -6.46
N MET A 22 7.40 18.85 -6.17
CA MET A 22 6.10 19.44 -5.81
C MET A 22 5.99 20.85 -6.36
N PHE A 23 4.86 21.19 -6.97
CA PHE A 23 4.64 22.50 -7.61
C PHE A 23 5.75 22.91 -8.59
N GLY A 24 6.27 21.97 -9.36
CA GLY A 24 7.33 22.22 -10.34
C GLY A 24 8.73 22.41 -9.76
N LYS A 25 8.93 22.18 -8.46
CA LYS A 25 10.24 22.32 -7.78
C LYS A 25 10.62 21.05 -7.07
N LYS A 26 11.93 20.82 -6.99
CA LYS A 26 12.47 19.76 -6.13
C LYS A 26 12.25 20.12 -4.66
N VAL A 27 11.80 19.15 -3.87
CA VAL A 27 11.69 19.29 -2.42
C VAL A 27 13.01 18.86 -1.80
N GLU A 28 13.72 19.76 -1.17
CA GLU A 28 15.07 19.50 -0.64
C GLU A 28 15.06 18.53 0.55
N ASN A 29 14.05 18.62 1.39
CA ASN A 29 13.89 17.73 2.54
C ASN A 29 12.43 17.25 2.64
N PRO A 30 12.05 16.16 1.93
CA PRO A 30 10.68 15.68 1.94
C PRO A 30 10.16 15.28 3.33
N VAL A 31 11.04 14.81 4.21
CA VAL A 31 10.67 14.33 5.54
C VAL A 31 10.18 15.45 6.46
N ASP A 32 10.73 16.67 6.30
CA ASP A 32 10.42 17.83 7.14
C ASP A 32 9.59 18.89 6.41
N ASP A 33 9.26 18.64 5.14
CA ASP A 33 8.39 19.55 4.38
C ASP A 33 7.00 19.61 5.05
N PRO A 34 6.46 20.81 5.32
CA PRO A 34 5.22 20.97 6.08
C PRO A 34 3.98 20.36 5.40
N ILE A 35 3.98 20.22 4.08
CA ILE A 35 2.90 19.57 3.32
C ILE A 35 3.02 18.05 3.39
N LEU A 36 4.24 17.52 3.35
CA LEU A 36 4.51 16.08 3.37
C LEU A 36 4.58 15.50 4.79
N ARG A 37 4.97 16.28 5.79
CA ARG A 37 5.17 15.85 7.16
C ARG A 37 3.99 15.07 7.77
N PRO A 38 2.72 15.45 7.59
CA PRO A 38 1.59 14.68 8.10
C PRO A 38 1.53 13.26 7.53
N SER A 39 1.96 13.05 6.29
CA SER A 39 2.03 11.71 5.70
C SER A 39 3.15 10.86 6.30
N VAL A 40 4.31 11.47 6.58
CA VAL A 40 5.41 10.83 7.32
C VAL A 40 4.94 10.43 8.72
N ASN A 41 4.20 11.31 9.43
CA ASN A 41 3.68 11.04 10.75
C ASN A 41 2.70 9.85 10.77
N SER A 42 1.88 9.69 9.72
CA SER A 42 0.97 8.55 9.60
C SER A 42 1.71 7.22 9.50
N VAL A 43 2.80 7.16 8.76
CA VAL A 43 3.66 5.96 8.69
C VAL A 43 4.43 5.77 9.98
N LYS A 44 5.01 6.85 10.56
CA LYS A 44 5.69 6.84 11.85
C LYS A 44 4.83 6.21 12.95
N MET A 45 3.53 6.52 12.99
CA MET A 45 2.59 5.97 13.98
C MET A 45 2.53 4.44 13.92
N THR A 46 2.72 3.83 12.76
CA THR A 46 2.75 2.36 12.64
C THR A 46 3.94 1.73 13.38
N TYR A 47 5.06 2.43 13.46
CA TYR A 47 6.25 2.02 14.22
C TYR A 47 6.06 2.30 15.72
N ASP A 48 5.54 3.47 16.07
CA ASP A 48 5.31 3.85 17.47
C ASP A 48 4.34 2.86 18.16
N LEU A 49 3.26 2.47 17.48
CA LEU A 49 2.31 1.47 18.00
C LEU A 49 2.92 0.06 18.10
N ALA A 50 3.86 -0.31 17.24
CA ALA A 50 4.57 -1.59 17.34
C ALA A 50 5.49 -1.66 18.56
N GLN A 51 5.93 -0.53 19.11
CA GLN A 51 6.70 -0.42 20.34
C GLN A 51 5.80 -0.33 21.59
N ALA A 52 4.53 0.04 21.44
CA ALA A 52 3.61 0.22 22.54
C ALA A 52 3.12 -1.15 23.08
N PRO A 53 3.37 -1.51 24.37
CA PRO A 53 3.05 -2.85 24.91
C PRO A 53 1.60 -3.27 24.69
N ARG A 54 0.66 -2.31 24.78
CA ARG A 54 -0.78 -2.55 24.59
C ARG A 54 -1.13 -3.05 23.19
N TYR A 55 -0.37 -2.65 22.17
CA TYR A 55 -0.68 -2.90 20.76
C TYR A 55 0.33 -3.83 20.09
N GLN A 56 1.41 -4.18 20.78
CA GLN A 56 2.54 -4.91 20.21
C GLN A 56 2.11 -6.24 19.56
N GLU A 57 1.25 -7.01 20.22
CA GLU A 57 0.75 -8.28 19.67
C GLU A 57 0.02 -8.10 18.35
N LEU A 58 -0.80 -7.03 18.24
CA LEU A 58 -1.53 -6.72 17.01
C LEU A 58 -0.63 -6.16 15.92
N MET A 59 0.35 -5.32 16.29
CA MET A 59 1.22 -4.60 15.35
C MET A 59 2.42 -5.43 14.88
N THR A 60 2.71 -6.56 15.54
CA THR A 60 3.86 -7.42 15.20
C THR A 60 3.42 -8.84 14.86
N ALA A 61 4.32 -9.60 14.27
CA ALA A 61 4.16 -11.03 14.00
C ALA A 61 5.51 -11.75 14.15
N THR A 62 5.50 -13.08 14.18
CA THR A 62 6.72 -13.88 14.09
C THR A 62 6.96 -14.25 12.61
N SER A 63 8.12 -13.92 12.09
CA SER A 63 8.50 -14.31 10.72
C SER A 63 8.62 -15.81 10.58
N HIS A 64 7.96 -16.40 9.59
CA HIS A 64 8.16 -17.81 9.24
C HIS A 64 9.49 -18.06 8.54
N LEU A 65 10.16 -17.00 8.03
CA LEU A 65 11.46 -17.10 7.36
C LEU A 65 12.62 -17.11 8.35
N THR A 66 12.54 -16.32 9.42
CA THR A 66 13.66 -16.10 10.35
C THR A 66 13.36 -16.55 11.78
N GLY A 67 12.10 -16.77 12.14
CA GLY A 67 11.67 -17.03 13.52
C GLY A 67 11.69 -15.80 14.43
N GLU A 68 12.07 -14.64 13.92
CA GLU A 68 12.17 -13.41 14.69
C GLU A 68 10.86 -12.61 14.71
N LYS A 69 10.71 -11.74 15.72
CA LYS A 69 9.62 -10.77 15.79
C LYS A 69 9.86 -9.67 14.77
N ILE A 70 8.86 -9.42 13.93
CA ILE A 70 8.87 -8.43 12.86
C ILE A 70 7.64 -7.52 12.94
N ASN A 71 7.70 -6.37 12.28
CA ASN A 71 6.54 -5.53 12.05
C ASN A 71 5.53 -6.29 11.17
N ARG A 72 4.23 -6.30 11.55
CA ARG A 72 3.21 -7.04 10.80
C ARG A 72 3.08 -6.59 9.34
N PHE A 73 3.48 -5.38 9.00
CA PHE A 73 3.45 -4.90 7.62
C PHE A 73 4.42 -5.63 6.66
N THR A 74 5.39 -6.37 7.18
CA THR A 74 6.30 -7.22 6.37
C THR A 74 6.02 -8.72 6.54
N HIS A 75 4.91 -9.07 7.21
CA HIS A 75 4.53 -10.46 7.46
C HIS A 75 3.82 -11.09 6.25
N ILE A 76 4.16 -12.34 5.95
CA ILE A 76 3.42 -13.19 5.02
C ILE A 76 2.40 -14.00 5.82
N HIS A 77 1.14 -13.88 5.50
CA HIS A 77 0.03 -14.49 6.26
C HIS A 77 0.13 -16.00 6.30
N GLN A 78 0.30 -16.58 7.49
CA GLN A 78 0.45 -18.02 7.70
C GLN A 78 -0.83 -18.68 8.20
N SER A 79 -1.87 -17.90 8.49
CA SER A 79 -3.15 -18.36 9.03
C SER A 79 -4.29 -17.42 8.70
N THR A 80 -5.53 -17.88 8.87
CA THR A 80 -6.72 -17.00 8.85
C THR A 80 -6.70 -16.00 9.99
N GLU A 81 -6.07 -16.32 11.12
CA GLU A 81 -5.88 -15.39 12.24
C GLU A 81 -4.99 -14.20 11.84
N ASP A 82 -3.92 -14.42 11.08
CA ASP A 82 -3.09 -13.33 10.53
C ASP A 82 -3.90 -12.39 9.64
N LEU A 83 -4.77 -12.95 8.80
CA LEU A 83 -5.67 -12.18 7.93
C LEU A 83 -6.67 -11.36 8.76
N VAL A 84 -7.25 -11.93 9.81
CA VAL A 84 -8.14 -11.23 10.76
C VAL A 84 -7.38 -10.13 11.51
N ASN A 85 -6.17 -10.42 12.00
CA ASN A 85 -5.34 -9.46 12.73
C ASN A 85 -4.91 -8.29 11.84
N LYS A 86 -4.68 -8.53 10.54
CA LYS A 86 -4.48 -7.45 9.56
C LYS A 86 -5.64 -6.46 9.57
N VAL A 87 -6.88 -6.93 9.46
CA VAL A 87 -8.08 -6.07 9.43
C VAL A 87 -8.22 -5.28 10.75
N LYS A 88 -8.03 -5.95 11.89
CA LYS A 88 -8.08 -5.31 13.22
C LYS A 88 -6.99 -4.25 13.39
N MET A 89 -5.75 -4.55 12.99
CA MET A 89 -4.63 -3.61 13.01
C MET A 89 -4.93 -2.37 12.18
N GLN A 90 -5.48 -2.55 10.99
CA GLN A 90 -5.79 -1.45 10.08
C GLN A 90 -6.93 -0.58 10.60
N ARG A 91 -7.97 -1.17 11.27
CA ARG A 91 -9.02 -0.39 11.95
C ARG A 91 -8.43 0.47 13.07
N LEU A 92 -7.57 -0.10 13.92
CA LEU A 92 -6.86 0.64 14.96
C LEU A 92 -6.09 1.83 14.39
N LEU A 93 -5.31 1.61 13.33
CA LEU A 93 -4.51 2.68 12.71
C LEU A 93 -5.39 3.78 12.11
N GLY A 94 -6.49 3.42 11.46
CA GLY A 94 -7.48 4.39 10.97
C GLY A 94 -8.08 5.22 12.09
N GLN A 95 -8.42 4.62 13.22
CA GLN A 95 -8.93 5.31 14.42
C GLN A 95 -7.91 6.28 15.01
N VAL A 96 -6.64 5.86 15.10
CA VAL A 96 -5.57 6.66 15.73
C VAL A 96 -5.15 7.83 14.85
N THR A 97 -5.10 7.64 13.53
CA THR A 97 -4.61 8.67 12.61
C THR A 97 -5.72 9.53 11.98
N GLY A 98 -6.94 9.02 11.88
CA GLY A 98 -8.00 9.64 11.09
C GLY A 98 -7.62 9.84 9.62
N ALA A 99 -6.58 9.13 9.13
CA ALA A 99 -5.99 9.31 7.81
C ALA A 99 -5.48 7.98 7.24
N CYS A 100 -4.97 8.01 6.00
CA CYS A 100 -4.30 6.86 5.41
C CYS A 100 -2.90 6.69 6.01
N PHE A 101 -2.62 5.55 6.62
CA PHE A 101 -1.30 5.18 7.16
C PHE A 101 -0.37 4.54 6.12
N GLN A 102 -0.80 4.39 4.88
CA GLN A 102 -0.06 4.13 3.64
C GLN A 102 0.59 2.74 3.50
N ARG A 103 0.99 2.06 4.56
CA ARG A 103 1.74 0.79 4.51
C ARG A 103 0.93 -0.44 4.05
N CYS A 104 -0.41 -0.32 3.91
CA CYS A 104 -1.25 -1.46 3.48
C CYS A 104 -0.90 -1.93 2.07
N VAL A 105 -0.60 -1.01 1.14
CA VAL A 105 -0.28 -1.37 -0.25
C VAL A 105 0.97 -2.25 -0.35
N GLY A 106 2.01 -1.97 0.43
CA GLY A 106 3.23 -2.79 0.48
C GLY A 106 2.97 -4.17 1.06
N MET A 107 2.21 -4.26 2.17
CA MET A 107 1.83 -5.55 2.75
C MET A 107 1.00 -6.39 1.78
N ASP A 108 0.07 -5.77 1.05
CA ASP A 108 -0.75 -6.45 0.06
C ASP A 108 0.11 -6.93 -1.13
N ALA A 109 1.07 -6.12 -1.58
CA ALA A 109 2.01 -6.44 -2.65
C ALA A 109 2.89 -7.64 -2.30
N ILE A 110 3.54 -7.64 -1.13
CA ILE A 110 4.45 -8.74 -0.75
C ILE A 110 3.71 -10.07 -0.62
N ASN A 111 2.48 -10.09 -0.12
CA ASN A 111 1.68 -11.30 -0.02
C ASN A 111 1.23 -11.81 -1.40
N ALA A 112 0.91 -10.91 -2.34
CA ALA A 112 0.54 -11.29 -3.70
C ALA A 112 1.75 -11.82 -4.49
N VAL A 113 2.90 -11.14 -4.42
CA VAL A 113 4.14 -11.56 -5.11
C VAL A 113 4.65 -12.87 -4.54
N TYR A 114 4.59 -13.09 -3.22
CA TYR A 114 5.07 -14.30 -2.57
C TYR A 114 4.51 -15.58 -3.20
N SER A 115 3.20 -15.64 -3.39
CA SER A 115 2.57 -16.83 -3.99
C SER A 115 2.70 -16.87 -5.51
N THR A 116 2.62 -15.72 -6.17
CA THR A 116 2.68 -15.68 -7.64
C THR A 116 4.06 -16.05 -8.15
N SER A 117 5.13 -15.52 -7.56
CA SER A 117 6.50 -15.86 -7.94
C SER A 117 6.80 -17.36 -7.78
N TYR A 118 6.27 -18.01 -6.74
CA TYR A 118 6.38 -19.45 -6.56
C TYR A 118 5.73 -20.23 -7.71
N GLU A 119 4.51 -19.85 -8.09
CA GLU A 119 3.79 -20.55 -9.16
C GLU A 119 4.43 -20.33 -10.54
N VAL A 120 5.05 -19.15 -10.77
CA VAL A 120 5.89 -18.90 -11.96
C VAL A 120 7.08 -19.84 -11.97
N ASP A 121 7.81 -19.98 -10.86
CA ASP A 121 8.95 -20.88 -10.75
C ASP A 121 8.57 -22.35 -11.02
N GLN A 122 7.41 -22.79 -10.50
CA GLN A 122 6.90 -24.15 -10.74
C GLN A 122 6.62 -24.41 -12.23
N LYS A 123 6.19 -23.41 -12.97
CA LYS A 123 5.85 -23.56 -14.40
C LYS A 123 7.05 -23.36 -15.31
N TYR A 124 7.91 -22.39 -15.03
CA TYR A 124 8.98 -21.96 -15.92
C TYR A 124 10.39 -22.34 -15.46
N GLY A 125 10.56 -22.84 -14.23
CA GLY A 125 11.87 -23.19 -13.66
C GLY A 125 12.73 -21.95 -13.37
N THR A 126 12.11 -20.80 -13.16
CA THR A 126 12.79 -19.55 -12.78
C THR A 126 13.22 -19.60 -11.32
N LYS A 127 13.82 -18.53 -10.81
CA LYS A 127 14.24 -18.37 -9.39
C LYS A 127 13.61 -17.13 -8.74
N TYR A 128 12.48 -16.70 -9.24
CA TYR A 128 11.84 -15.46 -8.78
C TYR A 128 11.38 -15.53 -7.33
N HIS A 129 10.89 -16.70 -6.89
CA HIS A 129 10.49 -16.88 -5.51
C HIS A 129 11.69 -16.88 -4.55
N GLU A 130 12.79 -17.53 -4.92
CA GLU A 130 14.05 -17.48 -4.15
C GLU A 130 14.55 -16.03 -4.01
N ASN A 131 14.54 -15.29 -5.09
CA ASN A 131 14.91 -13.87 -5.11
C ASN A 131 14.00 -13.05 -4.20
N PHE A 132 12.69 -13.28 -4.28
CA PHE A 132 11.72 -12.57 -3.46
C PHE A 132 11.88 -12.88 -1.96
N ILE A 133 12.18 -14.13 -1.59
CA ILE A 133 12.46 -14.51 -0.20
C ILE A 133 13.69 -13.75 0.33
N LYS A 134 14.76 -13.61 -0.46
CA LYS A 134 15.96 -12.83 -0.07
C LYS A 134 15.60 -11.37 0.20
N PHE A 135 14.89 -10.73 -0.74
CA PHE A 135 14.39 -9.36 -0.59
C PHE A 135 13.52 -9.20 0.67
N LEU A 136 12.55 -10.11 0.87
CA LEU A 136 11.64 -10.04 2.00
C LEU A 136 12.35 -10.25 3.34
N THR A 137 13.31 -11.17 3.39
CA THR A 137 14.15 -11.41 4.58
C THR A 137 14.92 -10.15 4.96
N GLU A 138 15.54 -9.48 3.98
CA GLU A 138 16.25 -8.22 4.21
C GLU A 138 15.28 -7.12 4.66
N ALA A 139 14.11 -7.01 4.03
CA ALA A 139 13.08 -6.03 4.38
C ALA A 139 12.58 -6.22 5.83
N GLN A 140 12.40 -7.47 6.26
CA GLN A 140 12.05 -7.79 7.64
C GLN A 140 13.18 -7.46 8.62
N GLN A 141 14.41 -7.77 8.27
CA GLN A 141 15.59 -7.51 9.10
C GLN A 141 15.86 -6.02 9.29
N LYS A 142 15.60 -5.22 8.28
CA LYS A 142 15.77 -3.76 8.30
C LYS A 142 14.50 -3.00 8.66
N ASP A 143 13.41 -3.70 8.93
CA ASP A 143 12.07 -3.15 9.23
C ASP A 143 11.63 -2.06 8.23
N TRP A 144 11.84 -2.31 6.92
CA TRP A 144 11.54 -1.37 5.88
C TRP A 144 10.03 -1.12 5.70
N THR A 145 9.68 0.11 5.37
CA THR A 145 8.41 0.42 4.71
C THR A 145 8.56 0.13 3.23
N ILE A 146 7.61 -0.63 2.68
CA ILE A 146 7.55 -1.01 1.27
C ILE A 146 6.32 -0.34 0.66
N ASP A 147 6.45 0.27 -0.51
CA ASP A 147 5.33 0.67 -1.35
C ASP A 147 4.96 -0.44 -2.34
N GLY A 148 3.68 -0.50 -2.73
CA GLY A 148 3.16 -1.48 -3.68
C GLY A 148 2.64 -0.78 -4.95
N ALA A 149 3.47 -0.70 -5.98
CA ALA A 149 3.21 0.05 -7.19
C ALA A 149 2.53 -0.81 -8.27
N MET A 150 1.19 -0.90 -8.25
CA MET A 150 0.41 -1.64 -9.24
C MET A 150 -0.10 -0.73 -10.38
N THR A 151 -0.74 0.38 -10.05
CA THR A 151 -1.51 1.17 -11.03
C THR A 151 -0.59 1.99 -11.93
N ASP A 152 -0.74 1.83 -13.26
CA ASP A 152 -0.14 2.71 -14.26
C ASP A 152 -1.04 3.92 -14.57
N PRO A 153 -0.55 5.01 -15.19
CA PRO A 153 -1.38 6.04 -15.80
C PRO A 153 -2.43 5.43 -16.74
N LYS A 154 -3.61 6.02 -16.81
CA LYS A 154 -4.77 5.33 -17.42
C LYS A 154 -4.69 5.14 -18.93
N GLY A 155 -4.09 6.06 -19.66
CA GLY A 155 -4.07 5.99 -21.11
C GLY A 155 -5.44 5.81 -21.77
N ASP A 156 -5.46 5.25 -22.96
CA ASP A 156 -6.70 4.78 -23.59
C ASP A 156 -7.06 3.40 -23.01
N ARG A 157 -8.13 3.36 -22.21
CA ARG A 157 -8.59 2.13 -21.54
C ARG A 157 -9.12 1.05 -22.48
N SER A 158 -9.46 1.40 -23.73
CA SER A 158 -9.90 0.46 -24.74
C SER A 158 -8.75 -0.33 -25.38
N LEU A 159 -7.51 0.16 -25.22
CA LEU A 159 -6.32 -0.44 -25.82
C LEU A 159 -5.51 -1.25 -24.78
N PRO A 160 -4.83 -2.33 -25.22
CA PRO A 160 -3.82 -3.01 -24.41
C PRO A 160 -2.56 -2.15 -24.27
N PRO A 161 -1.64 -2.46 -23.31
CA PRO A 161 -0.43 -1.70 -23.09
C PRO A 161 0.42 -1.46 -24.33
N HIS A 162 0.72 -2.50 -25.10
CA HIS A 162 1.53 -2.42 -26.32
C HIS A 162 0.93 -1.57 -27.46
N LYS A 163 -0.34 -1.13 -27.34
CA LYS A 163 -1.03 -0.29 -28.34
C LYS A 163 -1.30 1.14 -27.86
N GLN A 164 -0.81 1.52 -26.69
CA GLN A 164 -0.92 2.91 -26.26
C GLN A 164 -0.14 3.82 -27.21
N GLU A 165 -0.63 5.04 -27.41
CA GLU A 165 0.04 6.05 -28.26
C GLU A 165 1.44 6.38 -27.71
N ASP A 166 1.56 6.53 -26.41
CA ASP A 166 2.84 6.63 -25.71
C ASP A 166 3.17 5.27 -25.05
N PRO A 167 4.17 4.53 -25.57
CA PRO A 167 4.54 3.24 -25.04
C PRO A 167 5.11 3.31 -23.61
N ASP A 168 5.60 4.48 -23.17
CA ASP A 168 6.19 4.68 -21.85
C ASP A 168 5.14 5.12 -20.80
N MET A 169 3.86 5.15 -21.18
CA MET A 169 2.78 5.42 -20.25
C MET A 169 2.63 4.32 -19.20
N PHE A 170 2.72 3.05 -19.61
CA PHE A 170 2.79 1.91 -18.71
C PHE A 170 4.24 1.60 -18.37
N LEU A 171 4.50 1.13 -17.15
CA LEU A 171 5.84 0.68 -16.80
C LEU A 171 6.16 -0.61 -17.57
N ARG A 172 7.24 -0.58 -18.35
CA ARG A 172 7.66 -1.69 -19.22
C ARG A 172 9.17 -1.91 -19.17
N VAL A 173 9.60 -3.09 -19.59
CA VAL A 173 11.01 -3.41 -19.84
C VAL A 173 11.41 -2.80 -21.18
N VAL A 174 12.42 -1.93 -21.20
CA VAL A 174 12.99 -1.34 -22.42
C VAL A 174 14.27 -2.02 -22.87
N GLU A 175 14.96 -2.69 -21.96
CA GLU A 175 16.18 -3.44 -22.28
C GLU A 175 16.30 -4.66 -21.37
N ARG A 176 16.73 -5.80 -21.91
CA ARG A 176 17.10 -6.99 -21.14
C ARG A 176 18.59 -7.21 -21.26
N ARG A 177 19.28 -7.31 -20.12
CA ARG A 177 20.71 -7.52 -19.99
C ARG A 177 21.02 -8.86 -19.31
N PRO A 178 22.23 -9.39 -19.39
CA PRO A 178 22.62 -10.62 -18.69
C PRO A 178 22.48 -10.52 -17.16
N ASP A 179 22.65 -9.32 -16.60
CA ASP A 179 22.66 -9.01 -15.16
C ASP A 179 21.35 -8.39 -14.64
N GLY A 180 20.38 -8.09 -15.54
CA GLY A 180 19.11 -7.51 -15.14
C GLY A 180 18.26 -6.97 -16.29
N ILE A 181 17.33 -6.10 -15.95
CA ILE A 181 16.47 -5.39 -16.90
C ILE A 181 16.54 -3.88 -16.67
N VAL A 182 16.26 -3.11 -17.71
CA VAL A 182 16.01 -1.67 -17.60
C VAL A 182 14.53 -1.43 -17.79
N VAL A 183 13.90 -0.70 -16.86
CA VAL A 183 12.47 -0.38 -16.91
C VAL A 183 12.26 1.11 -17.09
N ARG A 184 11.25 1.46 -17.92
CA ARG A 184 10.82 2.83 -18.18
C ARG A 184 9.29 2.92 -18.11
N GLY A 185 8.78 4.08 -17.69
CA GLY A 185 7.36 4.36 -17.59
C GLY A 185 6.99 5.01 -16.28
N ALA A 186 5.70 4.94 -15.92
CA ALA A 186 5.23 5.55 -14.69
C ALA A 186 4.24 4.66 -13.93
N LYS A 187 4.19 4.86 -12.60
CA LYS A 187 3.17 4.32 -11.72
C LYS A 187 2.39 5.48 -11.09
N ALA A 188 1.07 5.46 -11.24
CA ALA A 188 0.19 6.54 -10.77
C ALA A 188 -0.50 6.17 -9.46
N HIS A 189 -0.84 7.22 -8.67
CA HIS A 189 -1.52 7.08 -7.38
C HIS A 189 -0.76 6.19 -6.40
N GLN A 190 0.58 6.37 -6.34
CA GLN A 190 1.40 5.63 -5.39
C GLN A 190 1.31 6.28 -4.01
N THR A 191 0.49 5.64 -3.17
CA THR A 191 0.18 6.15 -1.84
C THR A 191 1.37 5.95 -0.90
N GLY A 192 2.05 7.02 -0.54
CA GLY A 192 3.14 6.96 0.45
C GLY A 192 4.50 6.54 -0.11
N MET A 193 4.70 6.57 -1.42
CA MET A 193 6.01 6.21 -2.00
C MET A 193 7.16 7.05 -1.44
N CYS A 194 6.98 8.35 -1.20
CA CYS A 194 8.00 9.20 -0.59
C CYS A 194 8.24 8.91 0.91
N ASN A 195 7.47 8.00 1.50
CA ASN A 195 7.59 7.53 2.87
C ASN A 195 8.07 6.08 2.95
N SER A 196 8.55 5.53 1.83
CA SER A 196 8.96 4.13 1.70
C SER A 196 10.45 3.98 1.42
N HIS A 197 11.02 2.86 1.86
CA HIS A 197 12.42 2.51 1.59
C HIS A 197 12.56 1.78 0.25
N GLN A 198 11.53 0.99 -0.08
CA GLN A 198 11.49 0.14 -1.27
C GLN A 198 10.16 0.26 -1.98
N VAL A 199 10.16 0.04 -3.28
CA VAL A 199 8.95 -0.15 -4.07
C VAL A 199 8.92 -1.56 -4.66
N VAL A 200 7.76 -2.22 -4.55
CA VAL A 200 7.46 -3.48 -5.27
C VAL A 200 6.51 -3.14 -6.40
N VAL A 201 7.01 -3.33 -7.62
CA VAL A 201 6.26 -3.05 -8.85
C VAL A 201 5.46 -4.28 -9.27
N MET A 202 4.26 -4.06 -9.79
CA MET A 202 3.38 -5.10 -10.32
C MET A 202 2.65 -4.61 -11.57
N PRO A 203 2.22 -5.52 -12.47
CA PRO A 203 1.35 -5.16 -13.59
C PRO A 203 0.02 -4.56 -13.09
N THR A 204 -0.61 -3.69 -13.90
CA THR A 204 -1.88 -3.04 -13.53
C THR A 204 -3.13 -3.84 -13.96
N ARG A 205 -2.97 -4.77 -14.89
CA ARG A 205 -4.09 -5.52 -15.52
C ARG A 205 -3.65 -6.87 -16.06
N ALA A 206 -4.60 -7.66 -16.54
CA ALA A 206 -4.30 -8.83 -17.34
C ALA A 206 -3.54 -8.43 -18.63
N MET A 207 -2.55 -9.21 -19.00
CA MET A 207 -1.67 -8.99 -20.15
C MET A 207 -1.87 -10.08 -21.21
N GLY A 208 -1.80 -9.68 -22.49
CA GLY A 208 -1.79 -10.60 -23.62
C GLY A 208 -0.37 -11.03 -23.99
N PRO A 209 -0.22 -11.97 -24.96
CA PRO A 209 1.10 -12.43 -25.41
C PRO A 209 2.00 -11.32 -25.97
N ASP A 210 1.39 -10.25 -26.50
CA ASP A 210 2.11 -9.11 -27.07
C ASP A 210 2.55 -8.07 -26.01
N ASP A 211 2.04 -8.19 -24.75
CA ASP A 211 2.35 -7.29 -23.63
C ASP A 211 3.51 -7.82 -22.77
N LYS A 212 4.46 -8.58 -23.32
CA LYS A 212 5.54 -9.22 -22.57
C LYS A 212 6.43 -8.22 -21.82
N ASP A 213 6.64 -7.06 -22.42
CA ASP A 213 7.48 -6.03 -21.82
C ASP A 213 6.79 -5.31 -20.66
N ASP A 214 5.46 -5.30 -20.63
CA ASP A 214 4.63 -4.72 -19.59
C ASP A 214 4.35 -5.71 -18.44
N ALA A 215 4.53 -7.02 -18.69
CA ALA A 215 4.36 -8.07 -17.68
C ALA A 215 5.58 -8.18 -16.75
N VAL A 216 5.80 -7.15 -15.93
CA VAL A 216 6.96 -7.05 -15.05
C VAL A 216 6.56 -6.90 -13.58
N SER A 217 7.22 -7.65 -12.70
CA SER A 217 7.20 -7.44 -11.25
C SER A 217 8.62 -7.48 -10.70
N SER A 218 8.96 -6.48 -9.92
CA SER A 218 10.32 -6.28 -9.40
C SER A 218 10.31 -5.44 -8.13
N SER A 219 11.46 -5.34 -7.47
CA SER A 219 11.68 -4.33 -6.43
C SER A 219 12.80 -3.38 -6.80
N ALA A 220 12.70 -2.15 -6.28
CA ALA A 220 13.76 -1.16 -6.38
C ALA A 220 13.83 -0.32 -5.10
N PRO A 221 15.03 0.19 -4.72
CA PRO A 221 15.15 1.21 -3.69
C PRO A 221 14.38 2.48 -4.08
N ALA A 222 13.69 3.09 -3.12
CA ALA A 222 12.95 4.33 -3.37
C ALA A 222 13.84 5.50 -3.83
N ASN A 223 15.13 5.43 -3.55
CA ASN A 223 16.16 6.38 -3.98
C ASN A 223 16.99 5.89 -5.19
N ALA A 224 16.48 4.89 -5.94
CA ALA A 224 17.17 4.43 -7.15
C ALA A 224 17.51 5.62 -8.07
N GLU A 225 18.66 5.53 -8.76
CA GLU A 225 19.27 6.67 -9.48
C GLU A 225 18.24 7.15 -10.53
N VAL A 226 17.66 7.31 -11.16
CA VAL A 226 16.71 7.86 -12.16
C VAL A 226 15.24 7.53 -11.85
N LEU A 227 14.94 7.38 -10.57
CA LEU A 227 13.56 7.26 -10.08
C LEU A 227 13.10 8.59 -9.50
N PHE A 228 11.99 9.13 -9.97
CA PHE A 228 11.44 10.43 -9.59
C PHE A 228 10.03 10.28 -9.01
N MET A 229 9.72 11.11 -8.04
CA MET A 229 8.40 11.16 -7.39
C MET A 229 7.80 12.55 -7.58
N ILE A 230 6.61 12.63 -8.14
CA ILE A 230 5.89 13.87 -8.35
C ILE A 230 4.66 13.86 -7.45
N VAL A 231 4.61 14.78 -6.49
CA VAL A 231 3.49 14.88 -5.54
C VAL A 231 2.26 15.40 -6.28
N GLY A 232 1.19 14.61 -6.23
CA GLY A 232 -0.13 15.03 -6.66
C GLY A 232 -0.74 16.00 -5.65
N ARG A 233 -1.63 16.88 -6.13
CA ARG A 233 -2.35 17.78 -5.25
C ARG A 233 -3.27 17.03 -4.31
N GLN A 234 -3.11 17.28 -3.01
CA GLN A 234 -3.96 16.73 -1.97
C GLN A 234 -5.05 17.72 -1.57
N SER A 235 -6.19 17.24 -1.12
CA SER A 235 -7.32 18.09 -0.72
C SER A 235 -7.01 19.03 0.46
N CYS A 236 -6.00 18.69 1.26
CA CYS A 236 -5.60 19.47 2.45
C CYS A 236 -4.27 20.24 2.27
N ASP A 237 -3.59 20.17 1.13
CA ASP A 237 -2.27 20.78 0.93
C ASP A 237 -2.33 22.31 0.89
N THR A 238 -3.36 22.88 0.25
CA THR A 238 -3.54 24.32 0.13
C THR A 238 -3.95 24.98 1.43
N ARG A 239 -4.65 24.29 2.33
CA ARG A 239 -5.07 24.84 3.63
C ARG A 239 -3.91 25.31 4.49
N LYS A 240 -2.76 24.63 4.39
CA LYS A 240 -1.53 25.03 5.08
C LYS A 240 -0.86 26.26 4.47
N LEU A 241 -1.21 26.59 3.22
CA LEU A 241 -0.69 27.74 2.51
C LEU A 241 -1.61 28.99 2.65
N GLU A 242 -2.81 28.81 3.20
CA GLU A 242 -3.83 29.85 3.34
C GLU A 242 -3.66 30.69 4.63
N ASP A 243 -2.74 30.29 5.51
CA ASP A 243 -2.41 30.97 6.77
C ASP A 243 -3.65 31.36 7.59
N THR A 244 -4.60 30.43 7.72
CA THR A 244 -5.84 30.62 8.48
C THR A 244 -5.94 29.66 9.64
N ASP A 245 -6.59 30.08 10.73
CA ASP A 245 -6.90 29.24 11.88
C ASP A 245 -8.17 28.40 11.69
N ILE A 246 -8.89 28.61 10.59
CA ILE A 246 -10.19 27.98 10.31
C ILE A 246 -9.99 26.81 9.34
N ASP A 247 -10.56 25.65 9.71
CA ASP A 247 -10.63 24.46 8.86
C ASP A 247 -9.26 23.94 8.36
N VAL A 248 -8.27 23.91 9.24
CA VAL A 248 -6.94 23.35 8.92
C VAL A 248 -6.95 21.83 8.69
N GLY A 249 -8.07 21.16 8.98
CA GLY A 249 -8.23 19.73 8.84
C GLY A 249 -7.33 18.95 9.81
N ASN A 250 -6.91 17.75 9.41
CA ASN A 250 -5.98 16.94 10.19
C ASN A 250 -4.54 17.38 9.93
N ALA A 251 -4.05 18.34 10.75
CA ALA A 251 -2.70 18.87 10.60
C ALA A 251 -1.58 17.91 11.02
N GLN A 252 -1.90 16.89 11.81
CA GLN A 252 -0.93 15.95 12.37
C GLN A 252 -0.70 14.75 11.45
N PHE A 253 -1.75 14.22 10.85
CA PHE A 253 -1.71 13.03 10.03
C PHE A 253 -2.33 13.28 8.64
N GLY A 254 -1.79 12.61 7.63
CA GLY A 254 -2.28 12.74 6.26
C GLY A 254 -1.86 11.57 5.39
N GLY A 255 -2.42 11.50 4.19
CA GLY A 255 -1.93 10.66 3.11
C GLY A 255 -1.20 11.51 2.08
N VAL A 256 -0.45 10.88 1.20
CA VAL A 256 0.19 11.50 0.05
C VAL A 256 0.08 10.57 -1.15
N GLU A 257 -0.31 11.11 -2.29
CA GLU A 257 -0.39 10.39 -3.56
C GLU A 257 0.66 10.95 -4.52
N LEU A 258 1.38 10.06 -5.19
CA LEU A 258 2.47 10.43 -6.07
C LEU A 258 2.32 9.77 -7.45
N LEU A 259 2.83 10.45 -8.46
CA LEU A 259 3.25 9.82 -9.71
C LEU A 259 4.72 9.44 -9.55
N VAL A 260 5.05 8.18 -9.79
CA VAL A 260 6.42 7.68 -9.74
C VAL A 260 6.88 7.40 -11.16
N VAL A 261 7.94 8.06 -11.58
CA VAL A 261 8.52 7.95 -12.91
C VAL A 261 9.81 7.14 -12.84
N PHE A 262 9.89 6.13 -13.66
CA PHE A 262 11.06 5.29 -13.88
C PHE A 262 11.68 5.72 -15.21
N ASP A 263 12.83 6.39 -15.16
CA ASP A 263 13.54 6.90 -16.33
C ASP A 263 14.79 6.06 -16.60
N ASP A 264 14.58 4.88 -17.20
CA ASP A 264 15.62 3.86 -17.44
C ASP A 264 16.25 3.29 -16.14
N VAL A 265 15.40 2.94 -15.19
CA VAL A 265 15.84 2.34 -13.93
C VAL A 265 16.34 0.92 -14.17
N PHE A 266 17.60 0.67 -13.82
CA PHE A 266 18.16 -0.68 -13.85
C PHE A 266 17.70 -1.51 -12.65
N ILE A 267 17.19 -2.70 -12.92
CA ILE A 267 16.75 -3.70 -11.94
C ILE A 267 17.62 -4.94 -12.09
N PRO A 268 18.45 -5.29 -11.11
CA PRO A 268 19.27 -6.50 -11.15
C PRO A 268 18.43 -7.78 -11.08
N ASN A 269 18.95 -8.88 -11.61
CA ASN A 269 18.22 -10.16 -11.71
C ASN A 269 17.65 -10.64 -10.37
N GLU A 270 18.34 -10.41 -9.26
CA GLU A 270 17.90 -10.78 -7.91
C GLU A 270 16.68 -10.01 -7.40
N ASN A 271 16.32 -8.91 -8.07
CA ASN A 271 15.15 -8.09 -7.72
C ASN A 271 13.97 -8.26 -8.72
N ILE A 272 14.02 -9.28 -9.56
CA ILE A 272 12.99 -9.60 -10.55
C ILE A 272 12.13 -10.76 -10.04
N TYR A 273 10.80 -10.62 -10.16
CA TYR A 273 9.78 -11.56 -9.69
C TYR A 273 8.77 -11.98 -10.76
N LEU A 274 8.74 -11.28 -11.90
CA LEU A 274 8.02 -11.58 -13.13
C LEU A 274 8.69 -10.81 -14.28
N ASN A 275 8.93 -11.44 -15.44
CA ASN A 275 9.61 -10.80 -16.58
C ASN A 275 9.13 -11.35 -17.93
N GLY A 276 7.85 -11.15 -18.22
CA GLY A 276 7.24 -11.53 -19.51
C GLY A 276 6.32 -12.74 -19.46
N GLU A 277 6.11 -13.36 -18.28
CA GLU A 277 5.15 -14.45 -18.09
C GLU A 277 3.72 -13.87 -17.97
N THR A 278 3.17 -13.43 -19.12
CA THR A 278 1.96 -12.60 -19.20
C THR A 278 0.72 -13.22 -18.57
N GLU A 279 0.58 -14.56 -18.59
CA GLU A 279 -0.56 -15.24 -17.96
C GLU A 279 -0.58 -15.13 -16.43
N PHE A 280 0.56 -14.84 -15.79
CA PHE A 280 0.64 -14.61 -14.34
C PHE A 280 0.32 -13.17 -13.94
N ALA A 281 0.31 -12.23 -14.89
CA ALA A 281 -0.05 -10.83 -14.61
C ALA A 281 -1.47 -10.72 -14.03
N SER A 282 -2.45 -11.45 -14.60
CA SER A 282 -3.83 -11.47 -14.09
C SER A 282 -3.91 -12.01 -12.67
N MET A 283 -3.21 -13.10 -12.37
CA MET A 283 -3.17 -13.73 -11.05
C MET A 283 -2.58 -12.77 -10.00
N LEU A 284 -1.47 -12.11 -10.33
CA LEU A 284 -0.82 -11.16 -9.43
C LEU A 284 -1.73 -9.96 -9.13
N VAL A 285 -2.37 -9.41 -10.16
CA VAL A 285 -3.34 -8.31 -10.01
C VAL A 285 -4.54 -8.73 -9.15
N GLU A 286 -5.09 -9.92 -9.36
CA GLU A 286 -6.24 -10.41 -8.61
C GLU A 286 -5.91 -10.60 -7.13
N ARG A 287 -4.77 -11.22 -6.82
CA ARG A 287 -4.31 -11.45 -5.44
C ARG A 287 -4.05 -10.12 -4.72
N PHE A 288 -3.32 -9.22 -5.35
CA PHE A 288 -3.10 -7.88 -4.79
C PHE A 288 -4.41 -7.14 -4.56
N ALA A 289 -5.28 -7.08 -5.56
CA ALA A 289 -6.57 -6.40 -5.46
C ALA A 289 -7.48 -7.04 -4.40
N GLY A 290 -7.41 -8.34 -4.23
CA GLY A 290 -8.11 -9.06 -3.18
C GLY A 290 -7.68 -8.62 -1.78
N TYR A 291 -6.38 -8.69 -1.48
CA TYR A 291 -5.83 -8.22 -0.21
C TYR A 291 -6.10 -6.74 0.03
N HIS A 292 -6.04 -5.92 -1.03
CA HIS A 292 -6.29 -4.48 -0.90
C HIS A 292 -7.78 -4.17 -0.64
N ARG A 293 -8.71 -4.93 -1.22
CA ARG A 293 -10.16 -4.83 -0.89
C ARG A 293 -10.44 -5.28 0.54
N GLN A 294 -9.80 -6.35 1.03
CA GLN A 294 -9.84 -6.74 2.44
C GLN A 294 -9.38 -5.60 3.35
N SER A 295 -8.29 -4.91 2.97
CA SER A 295 -7.75 -3.77 3.72
C SER A 295 -8.78 -2.65 3.93
N TYR A 296 -9.74 -2.45 3.02
CA TYR A 296 -10.83 -1.47 3.20
C TYR A 296 -11.70 -1.81 4.41
N GLY A 297 -11.95 -3.10 4.68
CA GLY A 297 -12.67 -3.57 5.87
C GLY A 297 -11.99 -3.22 7.20
N GLY A 298 -10.73 -2.81 7.17
CA GLY A 298 -10.00 -2.29 8.31
C GLY A 298 -9.79 -0.78 8.22
N CYS A 299 -8.93 -0.32 7.30
CA CYS A 299 -8.45 1.06 7.26
C CYS A 299 -9.57 2.10 7.06
N LYS A 300 -10.51 1.85 6.14
CA LYS A 300 -11.62 2.78 5.89
C LYS A 300 -12.63 2.78 7.04
N VAL A 301 -12.87 1.63 7.64
CA VAL A 301 -13.72 1.53 8.84
C VAL A 301 -13.12 2.32 9.99
N GLY A 302 -11.81 2.21 10.24
CA GLY A 302 -11.15 2.97 11.31
C GLY A 302 -11.22 4.48 11.11
N VAL A 303 -11.07 4.98 9.89
CA VAL A 303 -11.28 6.40 9.57
C VAL A 303 -12.77 6.76 9.71
N GLY A 304 -13.67 5.88 9.29
CA GLY A 304 -15.12 6.05 9.44
C GLY A 304 -15.56 6.14 10.90
N ASP A 305 -14.96 5.39 11.81
CA ASP A 305 -15.22 5.50 13.25
C ASP A 305 -14.95 6.94 13.76
N VAL A 306 -13.88 7.58 13.27
CA VAL A 306 -13.56 8.99 13.60
C VAL A 306 -14.62 9.94 13.01
N LEU A 307 -15.05 9.72 11.77
CA LEU A 307 -16.09 10.54 11.13
C LEU A 307 -17.43 10.42 11.82
N ILE A 308 -17.83 9.21 12.24
CA ILE A 308 -19.05 8.95 13.00
C ILE A 308 -18.99 9.70 14.34
N GLY A 309 -17.85 9.62 15.04
CA GLY A 309 -17.62 10.36 16.28
C GLY A 309 -17.74 11.87 16.09
N ALA A 310 -17.11 12.42 15.05
CA ALA A 310 -17.18 13.83 14.71
C ALA A 310 -18.62 14.29 14.38
N ALA A 311 -19.36 13.47 13.62
CA ALA A 311 -20.76 13.77 13.31
C ALA A 311 -21.64 13.77 14.58
N ALA A 312 -21.42 12.84 15.51
CA ALA A 312 -22.14 12.81 16.79
C ALA A 312 -21.84 14.05 17.65
N VAL A 313 -20.56 14.46 17.74
CA VAL A 313 -20.15 15.68 18.47
C VAL A 313 -20.74 16.93 17.80
N ALA A 314 -20.73 17.01 16.47
CA ALA A 314 -21.35 18.12 15.76
C ALA A 314 -22.86 18.23 16.03
N ALA A 315 -23.57 17.09 16.09
CA ALA A 315 -24.98 17.05 16.45
C ALA A 315 -25.24 17.54 17.89
N ASP A 316 -24.36 17.20 18.81
CA ASP A 316 -24.43 17.65 20.21
C ASP A 316 -24.21 19.16 20.32
N TYR A 317 -23.18 19.69 19.68
CA TYR A 317 -22.90 21.14 19.66
C TYR A 317 -24.04 21.97 19.03
N ASN A 318 -24.79 21.40 18.09
CA ASN A 318 -25.98 22.03 17.51
C ASN A 318 -27.26 21.82 18.34
N GLY A 319 -27.19 21.12 19.48
CA GLY A 319 -28.36 20.89 20.37
C GLY A 319 -29.38 19.90 19.78
N VAL A 320 -29.00 19.10 18.77
CA VAL A 320 -29.96 18.20 18.07
C VAL A 320 -29.59 16.70 18.15
N PRO A 321 -28.88 16.20 19.18
CA PRO A 321 -28.43 14.79 19.22
C PRO A 321 -29.59 13.80 19.34
N LYS A 322 -30.78 14.28 19.73
CA LYS A 322 -32.02 13.45 19.90
C LYS A 322 -32.95 13.54 18.68
N ALA A 323 -32.69 14.40 17.71
CA ALA A 323 -33.51 14.54 16.51
C ALA A 323 -33.54 13.23 15.71
N SER A 324 -34.73 12.76 15.31
CA SER A 324 -34.88 11.46 14.65
C SER A 324 -34.08 11.36 13.36
N HIS A 325 -34.13 12.39 12.50
CA HIS A 325 -33.42 12.42 11.22
C HIS A 325 -31.87 12.43 11.39
N ILE A 326 -31.34 12.97 12.48
CA ILE A 326 -29.92 12.90 12.81
C ILE A 326 -29.54 11.48 13.26
N LYS A 327 -30.34 10.89 14.15
CA LYS A 327 -30.16 9.49 14.59
C LYS A 327 -30.18 8.53 13.42
N ASP A 328 -31.14 8.71 12.49
CA ASP A 328 -31.25 7.84 11.31
C ASP A 328 -29.98 7.88 10.47
N LYS A 329 -29.37 9.06 10.28
CA LYS A 329 -28.09 9.21 9.54
C LYS A 329 -26.92 8.58 10.28
N LEU A 330 -26.82 8.74 11.60
CA LEU A 330 -25.79 8.08 12.39
C LEU A 330 -25.91 6.55 12.36
N ILE A 331 -27.15 6.03 12.42
CA ILE A 331 -27.42 4.59 12.30
C ILE A 331 -27.03 4.08 10.91
N GLU A 332 -27.33 4.82 9.84
CA GLU A 332 -26.94 4.47 8.47
C GLU A 332 -25.41 4.39 8.33
N LEU A 333 -24.67 5.39 8.85
CA LEU A 333 -23.22 5.41 8.85
C LEU A 333 -22.64 4.20 9.61
N ILE A 334 -23.12 3.94 10.83
CA ILE A 334 -22.68 2.79 11.64
C ILE A 334 -22.96 1.48 10.90
N HIS A 335 -24.15 1.33 10.32
CA HIS A 335 -24.53 0.12 9.58
C HIS A 335 -23.60 -0.14 8.40
N LEU A 336 -23.30 0.87 7.59
CA LEU A 336 -22.40 0.74 6.45
C LEU A 336 -20.97 0.37 6.88
N HIS A 337 -20.45 1.01 7.92
CA HIS A 337 -19.10 0.75 8.42
C HIS A 337 -18.96 -0.65 9.05
N GLU A 338 -19.90 -1.05 9.91
CA GLU A 338 -19.86 -2.38 10.51
C GLU A 338 -20.14 -3.49 9.48
N THR A 339 -20.94 -3.23 8.45
CA THR A 339 -21.09 -4.17 7.32
C THR A 339 -19.76 -4.35 6.57
N MET A 340 -19.06 -3.25 6.29
CA MET A 340 -17.75 -3.31 5.63
C MET A 340 -16.70 -4.03 6.49
N TYR A 341 -16.69 -3.77 7.80
CA TYR A 341 -15.83 -4.49 8.75
C TYR A 341 -16.13 -5.99 8.75
N SER A 342 -17.42 -6.36 8.82
CA SER A 342 -17.86 -7.74 8.79
C SER A 342 -17.43 -8.47 7.50
N CYS A 343 -17.49 -7.81 6.34
CA CYS A 343 -16.96 -8.35 5.08
C CYS A 343 -15.44 -8.58 5.15
N GLY A 344 -14.70 -7.64 5.75
CA GLY A 344 -13.25 -7.76 5.96
C GLY A 344 -12.88 -8.94 6.86
N ILE A 345 -13.64 -9.15 7.93
CA ILE A 345 -13.45 -10.30 8.83
C ILE A 345 -13.88 -11.61 8.14
N ALA A 346 -15.02 -11.64 7.47
CA ALA A 346 -15.52 -12.83 6.79
C ALA A 346 -14.55 -13.32 5.71
N CYS A 347 -14.07 -12.43 4.82
CA CYS A 347 -13.11 -12.81 3.79
C CYS A 347 -11.77 -13.31 4.36
N SER A 348 -11.43 -12.88 5.57
CA SER A 348 -10.25 -13.34 6.30
C SER A 348 -10.46 -14.74 6.89
N ALA A 349 -11.61 -14.96 7.55
CA ALA A 349 -11.95 -16.21 8.20
C ALA A 349 -12.12 -17.39 7.20
N GLU A 350 -12.65 -17.06 6.01
CA GLU A 350 -12.81 -18.01 4.89
C GLU A 350 -11.57 -18.10 3.99
N GLY A 351 -10.45 -17.54 4.43
CA GLY A 351 -9.17 -17.61 3.72
C GLY A 351 -8.68 -19.05 3.53
N THR A 352 -8.01 -19.28 2.40
CA THR A 352 -7.52 -20.62 2.02
C THR A 352 -6.01 -20.64 1.87
N LYS A 353 -5.42 -21.80 2.14
CA LYS A 353 -3.98 -22.03 2.01
C LYS A 353 -3.60 -22.19 0.54
N THR A 354 -2.58 -21.44 0.11
CA THR A 354 -2.03 -21.53 -1.25
C THR A 354 -1.00 -22.65 -1.37
N ALA A 355 -0.52 -22.92 -2.57
CA ALA A 355 0.53 -23.91 -2.82
C ALA A 355 1.85 -23.59 -2.09
N THR A 356 2.15 -22.31 -1.82
CA THR A 356 3.31 -21.89 -1.03
C THR A 356 3.15 -22.09 0.47
N GLY A 357 1.95 -22.46 0.92
CA GLY A 357 1.64 -22.63 2.34
C GLY A 357 1.15 -21.36 3.05
N HIS A 358 1.21 -20.18 2.44
CA HIS A 358 0.62 -18.96 3.00
C HIS A 358 -0.89 -18.88 2.69
N TYR A 359 -1.61 -17.94 3.35
CA TYR A 359 -3.06 -17.84 3.24
C TYR A 359 -3.49 -16.67 2.34
N LEU A 360 -4.39 -16.97 1.40
CA LEU A 360 -5.11 -16.02 0.55
C LEU A 360 -6.53 -15.85 1.11
N ILE A 361 -7.01 -14.62 1.11
CA ILE A 361 -8.38 -14.29 1.52
C ILE A 361 -9.43 -14.86 0.55
N ASP A 362 -10.70 -14.98 0.97
CA ASP A 362 -11.80 -15.22 0.02
C ASP A 362 -12.02 -13.97 -0.85
N LEU A 363 -11.71 -14.09 -2.14
CA LEU A 363 -11.74 -12.99 -3.10
C LEU A 363 -13.15 -12.45 -3.35
N ARG A 364 -14.18 -13.29 -3.24
CA ARG A 364 -15.59 -12.89 -3.45
C ARG A 364 -16.05 -12.02 -2.30
N LEU A 365 -15.83 -12.48 -1.07
CA LEU A 365 -16.19 -11.73 0.13
C LEU A 365 -15.39 -10.42 0.25
N ALA A 366 -14.10 -10.41 -0.09
CA ALA A 366 -13.29 -9.20 -0.13
C ALA A 366 -13.83 -8.17 -1.15
N THR A 367 -14.38 -8.64 -2.27
CA THR A 367 -14.97 -7.76 -3.27
C THR A 367 -16.19 -6.98 -2.73
N LEU A 368 -16.92 -7.52 -1.74
CA LEU A 368 -18.07 -6.83 -1.12
C LEU A 368 -17.66 -5.61 -0.28
N CYS A 369 -16.40 -5.52 0.17
CA CYS A 369 -15.91 -4.33 0.87
C CYS A 369 -15.97 -3.07 -0.01
N LYS A 370 -15.66 -3.18 -1.30
CA LYS A 370 -15.57 -2.03 -2.22
C LYS A 370 -16.92 -1.34 -2.51
N PRO A 371 -18.02 -2.04 -2.86
CA PRO A 371 -19.32 -1.40 -3.07
C PRO A 371 -19.85 -0.70 -1.82
N ASN A 372 -19.62 -1.25 -0.64
CA ASN A 372 -20.01 -0.64 0.62
C ASN A 372 -19.24 0.66 0.87
N LEU A 373 -17.95 0.71 0.55
CA LEU A 373 -17.14 1.93 0.63
C LEU A 373 -17.68 3.06 -0.27
N THR A 374 -18.19 2.73 -1.47
CA THR A 374 -18.69 3.76 -2.40
C THR A 374 -20.08 4.27 -2.06
N ARG A 375 -20.77 3.68 -1.06
CA ARG A 375 -22.07 4.08 -0.55
C ARG A 375 -21.99 4.88 0.76
N SER A 376 -20.90 4.71 1.49
CA SER A 376 -20.60 5.48 2.71
C SER A 376 -19.94 6.81 2.39
#